data_0771c09fba7cc4d18685d63ec8db556c
#
_entry.id   0771c09fba7cc4d18685d63ec8db556c
#
_cell.length_a   1.000
_cell.length_b   1.000
_cell.length_c   1.000
_cell.angle_alpha   90.00
_cell.angle_beta   90.00
_cell.angle_gamma   90.00
#
_symmetry.space_group_name_H-M   'P 1'
#
loop_
_entity.id
_entity.type
_entity.pdbx_description
1 polymer ?
#
loop_
_entity_poly.entity_id
_entity_poly.type
_entity_poly.pdbx_seq_one_letter_code
_entity_poly.pdbx_strand_id
1 'polypeptide(L)'
;MKILRKFFLLFFTLAVLIVSTDCSGQPTKAGENENKGTESVKVTFIELGSVKCIPCQQMQPVMKSIEEKYGKDVRVVFHDVWTEAGAPYAKQYGIEAIPTQVFLDENGQEYFRHVGFFPEDELVKVLKQKGIQ
;
A
#
# COMPACT_ATOMS: atom_id res chain seq x y z
N MET A 1 -15.90 -36.75 -50.88
CA MET A 1 -16.27 -35.93 -49.69
C MET A 1 -17.04 -36.71 -48.61
N LYS A 2 -17.02 -38.01 -48.57
CA LYS A 2 -17.72 -38.86 -47.56
C LYS A 2 -16.75 -39.64 -46.65
N ILE A 3 -15.47 -39.65 -46.95
CA ILE A 3 -14.43 -40.40 -46.19
C ILE A 3 -13.86 -39.56 -45.05
N LEU A 4 -13.83 -38.22 -45.19
CA LEU A 4 -13.26 -37.33 -44.18
C LEU A 4 -14.16 -37.15 -42.92
N ARG A 5 -15.47 -37.39 -43.03
CA ARG A 5 -16.41 -37.33 -41.88
C ARG A 5 -16.37 -38.57 -40.97
N LYS A 6 -15.85 -39.72 -41.43
CA LYS A 6 -15.76 -40.94 -40.61
C LYS A 6 -14.51 -40.94 -39.71
N PHE A 7 -13.46 -40.23 -40.09
CA PHE A 7 -12.25 -40.14 -39.26
C PHE A 7 -12.37 -39.17 -38.06
N PHE A 8 -13.31 -38.20 -38.16
CA PHE A 8 -13.52 -37.23 -37.08
C PHE A 8 -14.37 -37.78 -35.93
N LEU A 9 -15.17 -38.83 -36.14
CA LEU A 9 -16.03 -39.44 -35.12
C LEU A 9 -15.34 -40.52 -34.30
N LEU A 10 -14.16 -41.03 -34.74
CA LEU A 10 -13.44 -42.08 -34.02
C LEU A 10 -12.43 -41.53 -33.00
N PHE A 11 -12.11 -40.22 -33.10
CA PHE A 11 -11.17 -39.57 -32.18
C PHE A 11 -11.82 -38.94 -30.94
N PHE A 12 -13.18 -38.95 -30.86
CA PHE A 12 -13.89 -38.29 -29.76
C PHE A 12 -14.31 -39.21 -28.61
N THR A 13 -13.99 -40.52 -28.68
CA THR A 13 -14.44 -41.48 -27.65
C THR A 13 -13.31 -42.03 -26.75
N LEU A 14 -12.06 -41.51 -26.86
CA LEU A 14 -10.94 -42.03 -26.07
C LEU A 14 -10.31 -40.99 -25.15
N ALA A 15 -11.03 -39.97 -24.73
CA ALA A 15 -10.49 -38.92 -23.86
C ALA A 15 -11.37 -38.69 -22.62
N VAL A 16 -11.83 -39.74 -21.97
CA VAL A 16 -12.48 -39.66 -20.65
C VAL A 16 -11.95 -40.77 -19.79
N LEU A 17 -10.72 -40.66 -19.29
CA LEU A 17 -10.21 -41.35 -18.11
C LEU A 17 -8.83 -40.72 -17.76
N ILE A 18 -8.83 -39.48 -17.24
CA ILE A 18 -7.70 -38.97 -16.49
C ILE A 18 -8.19 -38.71 -15.10
N VAL A 19 -7.80 -39.63 -14.25
CA VAL A 19 -7.90 -39.70 -12.83
C VAL A 19 -7.52 -38.36 -12.17
N SER A 20 -8.42 -37.88 -11.35
CA SER A 20 -8.20 -36.81 -10.36
C SER A 20 -7.13 -37.25 -9.36
N THR A 21 -5.93 -36.72 -9.46
CA THR A 21 -5.00 -36.69 -8.33
C THR A 21 -5.19 -35.34 -7.64
N ASP A 22 -5.95 -35.39 -6.56
CA ASP A 22 -5.98 -34.38 -5.52
C ASP A 22 -4.54 -34.14 -5.03
N CYS A 23 -3.97 -33.00 -5.40
CA CYS A 23 -2.82 -32.46 -4.73
C CYS A 23 -3.32 -31.29 -3.88
N SER A 24 -3.73 -31.61 -2.65
CA SER A 24 -3.99 -30.65 -1.58
C SER A 24 -2.70 -29.91 -1.24
N GLY A 25 -2.35 -28.92 -2.02
CA GLY A 25 -1.38 -27.89 -1.70
C GLY A 25 -2.13 -26.66 -1.20
N GLN A 26 -2.39 -26.62 0.10
CA GLN A 26 -2.97 -25.48 0.77
C GLN A 26 -1.95 -24.34 0.77
N PRO A 27 -2.21 -23.19 0.11
CA PRO A 27 -1.38 -22.02 0.31
C PRO A 27 -1.66 -21.50 1.72
N THR A 28 -0.64 -21.53 2.56
CA THR A 28 -0.62 -20.85 3.84
C THR A 28 -0.91 -19.37 3.61
N LYS A 29 -2.12 -18.96 3.96
CA LYS A 29 -2.49 -17.55 4.06
C LYS A 29 -1.61 -16.91 5.13
N ALA A 30 -0.66 -16.08 4.70
CA ALA A 30 -0.09 -15.06 5.54
C ALA A 30 -1.24 -14.18 6.03
N GLY A 31 -1.29 -13.98 7.35
CA GLY A 31 -2.44 -13.37 8.00
C GLY A 31 -2.69 -11.94 7.54
N GLU A 32 -3.71 -11.78 6.74
CA GLU A 32 -4.43 -10.54 6.60
C GLU A 32 -5.31 -10.40 7.85
N ASN A 33 -4.87 -9.57 8.76
CA ASN A 33 -5.74 -9.08 9.81
C ASN A 33 -6.48 -7.84 9.26
N GLU A 34 -7.36 -8.05 8.30
CA GLU A 34 -8.32 -7.07 7.84
C GLU A 34 -9.65 -7.34 8.49
N ASN A 35 -9.90 -6.66 9.59
CA ASN A 35 -11.26 -6.24 9.93
C ASN A 35 -11.25 -5.06 10.89
N LYS A 36 -11.13 -3.85 10.33
CA LYS A 36 -11.63 -2.65 10.99
C LYS A 36 -12.35 -1.81 9.94
N GLY A 37 -13.67 -1.70 10.16
CA GLY A 37 -14.69 -0.96 9.45
C GLY A 37 -14.26 -0.09 8.27
N THR A 38 -14.93 -0.23 7.15
CA THR A 38 -14.78 0.54 5.92
C THR A 38 -15.20 2.01 6.11
N GLU A 39 -14.51 2.77 6.95
CA GLU A 39 -14.43 4.21 6.79
C GLU A 39 -13.31 4.44 5.79
N SER A 40 -13.64 4.99 4.63
CA SER A 40 -12.67 5.23 3.57
C SER A 40 -11.67 6.27 4.03
N VAL A 41 -10.40 5.86 4.17
CA VAL A 41 -9.28 6.76 4.45
C VAL A 41 -9.23 7.82 3.35
N LYS A 42 -9.36 9.10 3.70
CA LYS A 42 -9.36 10.23 2.76
C LYS A 42 -7.95 10.66 2.39
N VAL A 43 -7.00 10.52 3.33
CA VAL A 43 -5.61 10.93 3.15
C VAL A 43 -4.67 9.85 3.66
N THR A 44 -3.63 9.54 2.89
CA THR A 44 -2.47 8.80 3.39
C THR A 44 -1.31 9.78 3.56
N PHE A 45 -0.87 9.97 4.81
CA PHE A 45 0.30 10.74 5.18
C PHE A 45 1.49 9.79 5.31
N ILE A 46 2.46 9.92 4.41
CA ILE A 46 3.66 9.10 4.35
C ILE A 46 4.85 9.92 4.80
N GLU A 47 5.54 9.46 5.83
CA GLU A 47 6.81 9.99 6.29
C GLU A 47 7.95 9.10 5.81
N LEU A 48 8.84 9.66 5.00
CA LEU A 48 10.08 9.01 4.57
C LEU A 48 11.24 9.61 5.34
N GLY A 49 11.79 8.84 6.27
CA GLY A 49 12.78 9.32 7.22
C GLY A 49 13.69 8.20 7.71
N SER A 50 14.32 8.43 8.85
CA SER A 50 15.04 7.38 9.59
C SER A 50 14.96 7.65 11.08
N VAL A 51 14.89 6.58 11.88
CA VAL A 51 14.96 6.68 13.35
C VAL A 51 16.31 7.22 13.86
N LYS A 52 17.34 7.26 13.00
CA LYS A 52 18.67 7.78 13.31
C LYS A 52 18.89 9.24 12.85
N CYS A 53 17.91 9.84 12.18
CA CYS A 53 17.97 11.21 11.68
C CYS A 53 17.29 12.14 12.67
N ILE A 54 17.99 13.17 13.17
CA ILE A 54 17.49 14.08 14.22
C ILE A 54 16.19 14.79 13.79
N PRO A 55 16.11 15.47 12.64
CA PRO A 55 14.86 16.12 12.24
C PRO A 55 13.72 15.11 11.99
N CYS A 56 14.03 13.86 11.59
CA CYS A 56 13.02 12.81 11.47
C CYS A 56 12.46 12.38 12.84
N GLN A 57 13.32 12.36 13.87
CA GLN A 57 12.87 12.08 15.24
C GLN A 57 11.89 13.14 15.75
N GLN A 58 12.06 14.40 15.33
CA GLN A 58 11.13 15.47 15.67
C GLN A 58 9.76 15.30 15.00
N MET A 59 9.66 14.54 13.90
CA MET A 59 8.40 14.21 13.26
C MET A 59 7.61 13.11 14.00
N GLN A 60 8.26 12.29 14.84
CA GLN A 60 7.57 11.19 15.54
C GLN A 60 6.39 11.65 16.41
N PRO A 61 6.54 12.69 17.29
CA PRO A 61 5.39 13.19 18.04
C PRO A 61 4.31 13.81 17.15
N VAL A 62 4.69 14.44 16.03
CA VAL A 62 3.73 14.99 15.06
C VAL A 62 2.92 13.87 14.43
N MET A 63 3.58 12.82 13.91
CA MET A 63 2.89 11.66 13.33
C MET A 63 1.92 11.01 14.32
N LYS A 64 2.37 10.80 15.56
CA LYS A 64 1.53 10.23 16.61
C LYS A 64 0.31 11.11 16.89
N SER A 65 0.49 12.42 17.01
CA SER A 65 -0.60 13.37 17.22
C SER A 65 -1.63 13.35 16.07
N ILE A 66 -1.15 13.29 14.82
CA ILE A 66 -2.02 13.19 13.64
C ILE A 66 -2.81 11.88 13.65
N GLU A 67 -2.16 10.76 13.96
CA GLU A 67 -2.82 9.45 14.04
C GLU A 67 -3.90 9.42 15.14
N GLU A 68 -3.60 9.98 16.31
CA GLU A 68 -4.53 10.05 17.45
C GLU A 68 -5.74 10.94 17.15
N LYS A 69 -5.54 12.11 16.49
CA LYS A 69 -6.59 13.08 16.23
C LYS A 69 -7.43 12.78 14.99
N TYR A 70 -6.78 12.26 13.95
CA TYR A 70 -7.38 12.15 12.61
C TYR A 70 -7.37 10.73 12.05
N GLY A 71 -7.00 9.71 12.82
CA GLY A 71 -6.80 8.32 12.36
C GLY A 71 -8.03 7.64 11.74
N LYS A 72 -9.22 8.25 11.83
CA LYS A 72 -10.39 7.81 11.08
C LYS A 72 -10.31 8.14 9.60
N ASP A 73 -9.81 9.33 9.29
CA ASP A 73 -9.75 9.88 7.93
C ASP A 73 -8.33 9.86 7.36
N VAL A 74 -7.29 9.77 8.23
CA VAL A 74 -5.88 9.85 7.85
C VAL A 74 -5.13 8.58 8.24
N ARG A 75 -4.53 7.93 7.26
CA ARG A 75 -3.58 6.84 7.49
C ARG A 75 -2.17 7.42 7.58
N VAL A 76 -1.48 7.19 8.70
CA VAL A 76 -0.07 7.58 8.87
C VAL A 76 0.83 6.37 8.56
N VAL A 77 1.82 6.57 7.70
CA VAL A 77 2.79 5.53 7.29
C VAL A 77 4.20 6.06 7.43
N PHE A 78 5.07 5.30 8.09
CA PHE A 78 6.49 5.63 8.22
C PHE A 78 7.35 4.61 7.48
N HIS A 79 8.28 5.09 6.65
CA HIS A 79 9.32 4.27 6.03
C HIS A 79 10.70 4.72 6.51
N ASP A 80 11.41 3.86 7.23
CA ASP A 80 12.84 4.10 7.54
C ASP A 80 13.67 3.75 6.30
N VAL A 81 13.96 4.77 5.50
CA VAL A 81 14.65 4.64 4.21
C VAL A 81 16.14 4.31 4.34
N TRP A 82 16.68 4.27 5.57
CA TRP A 82 18.06 3.81 5.85
C TRP A 82 18.12 2.33 6.22
N THR A 83 16.99 1.63 6.16
CA THR A 83 16.91 0.18 6.30
C THR A 83 16.78 -0.49 4.95
N GLU A 84 17.16 -1.77 4.85
CA GLU A 84 16.99 -2.57 3.63
C GLU A 84 15.50 -2.62 3.19
N ALA A 85 14.60 -2.78 4.15
CA ALA A 85 13.16 -2.83 3.90
C ALA A 85 12.57 -1.48 3.44
N GLY A 86 13.09 -0.36 3.97
CA GLY A 86 12.59 0.98 3.66
C GLY A 86 13.25 1.66 2.47
N ALA A 87 14.50 1.30 2.12
CA ALA A 87 15.24 1.92 1.03
C ALA A 87 14.51 1.97 -0.33
N PRO A 88 13.73 0.94 -0.75
CA PRO A 88 12.98 0.99 -2.00
C PRO A 88 11.98 2.14 -2.07
N TYR A 89 11.41 2.56 -0.94
CA TYR A 89 10.44 3.66 -0.89
C TYR A 89 11.07 5.01 -1.19
N ALA A 90 12.36 5.23 -0.85
CA ALA A 90 13.08 6.43 -1.25
C ALA A 90 13.07 6.64 -2.77
N LYS A 91 13.30 5.55 -3.52
CA LYS A 91 13.25 5.56 -4.98
C LYS A 91 11.81 5.67 -5.50
N GLN A 92 10.87 4.93 -4.90
CA GLN A 92 9.48 4.93 -5.30
C GLN A 92 8.87 6.32 -5.22
N TYR A 93 9.14 7.07 -4.14
CA TYR A 93 8.64 8.43 -3.94
C TYR A 93 9.58 9.50 -4.45
N GLY A 94 10.73 9.13 -5.05
CA GLY A 94 11.68 10.06 -5.64
C GLY A 94 12.20 11.10 -4.65
N ILE A 95 12.51 10.71 -3.40
CA ILE A 95 13.00 11.64 -2.40
C ILE A 95 14.50 11.88 -2.54
N GLU A 96 14.93 13.13 -2.31
CA GLU A 96 16.33 13.55 -2.35
C GLU A 96 16.90 13.85 -0.97
N ALA A 97 16.04 14.05 0.01
CA ALA A 97 16.40 14.36 1.39
C ALA A 97 15.42 13.76 2.39
N ILE A 98 15.81 13.63 3.65
CA ILE A 98 14.96 13.20 4.76
C ILE A 98 14.99 14.23 5.90
N PRO A 99 13.89 14.40 6.63
CA PRO A 99 12.59 13.79 6.38
C PRO A 99 11.89 14.39 5.15
N THR A 100 11.10 13.58 4.44
CA THR A 100 10.18 14.04 3.40
C THR A 100 8.80 13.49 3.69
N GLN A 101 7.79 14.35 3.68
CA GLN A 101 6.39 14.01 3.85
C GLN A 101 5.71 14.03 2.49
N VAL A 102 4.96 12.96 2.20
CA VAL A 102 4.14 12.81 0.98
C VAL A 102 2.69 12.59 1.39
N PHE A 103 1.77 13.34 0.80
CA PHE A 103 0.35 13.24 1.07
C PHE A 103 -0.39 12.75 -0.17
N LEU A 104 -1.02 11.59 -0.03
CA LEU A 104 -1.84 11.00 -1.08
C LEU A 104 -3.32 11.18 -0.73
N ASP A 105 -4.13 11.46 -1.73
CA ASP A 105 -5.58 11.49 -1.57
C ASP A 105 -6.22 10.09 -1.59
N GLU A 106 -7.52 10.01 -1.53
CA GLU A 106 -8.30 8.76 -1.53
C GLU A 106 -8.07 7.87 -2.77
N ASN A 107 -7.61 8.47 -3.87
CA ASN A 107 -7.27 7.76 -5.11
C ASN A 107 -5.79 7.35 -5.17
N GLY A 108 -5.02 7.62 -4.10
CA GLY A 108 -3.58 7.36 -4.05
C GLY A 108 -2.74 8.35 -4.86
N GLN A 109 -3.31 9.49 -5.26
CA GLN A 109 -2.60 10.54 -5.99
C GLN A 109 -1.94 11.52 -5.04
N GLU A 110 -0.66 11.82 -5.27
CA GLU A 110 0.05 12.83 -4.49
C GLU A 110 -0.53 14.21 -4.76
N TYR A 111 -0.93 14.91 -3.69
CA TYR A 111 -1.45 16.27 -3.78
C TYR A 111 -0.61 17.29 -3.02
N PHE A 112 0.29 16.85 -2.13
CA PHE A 112 1.20 17.72 -1.40
C PHE A 112 2.47 16.98 -1.01
N ARG A 113 3.57 17.73 -0.92
CA ARG A 113 4.87 17.24 -0.45
C ARG A 113 5.59 18.33 0.34
N HIS A 114 6.31 17.92 1.39
CA HIS A 114 7.17 18.79 2.18
C HIS A 114 8.51 18.10 2.45
N VAL A 115 9.60 18.87 2.52
CA VAL A 115 10.94 18.38 2.86
C VAL A 115 11.44 19.10 4.10
N GLY A 116 11.96 18.34 5.06
CA GLY A 116 12.40 18.83 6.35
C GLY A 116 11.37 18.63 7.46
N PHE A 117 11.63 19.20 8.63
CA PHE A 117 10.67 19.17 9.75
C PHE A 117 9.40 19.93 9.37
N PHE A 118 8.24 19.34 9.61
CA PHE A 118 6.94 19.91 9.29
C PHE A 118 6.13 20.11 10.57
N PRO A 119 5.92 21.36 11.02
CA PRO A 119 5.13 21.64 12.21
C PRO A 119 3.69 21.14 12.07
N GLU A 120 3.12 20.62 13.17
CA GLU A 120 1.78 20.02 13.17
C GLU A 120 0.70 20.96 12.66
N ASP A 121 0.73 22.25 13.06
CA ASP A 121 -0.26 23.24 12.65
C ASP A 121 -0.25 23.51 11.14
N GLU A 122 0.92 23.49 10.51
CA GLU A 122 1.05 23.59 9.06
C GLU A 122 0.58 22.31 8.36
N LEU A 123 0.95 21.14 8.89
CA LEU A 123 0.50 19.85 8.39
C LEU A 123 -1.03 19.74 8.41
N VAL A 124 -1.66 20.17 9.49
CA VAL A 124 -3.14 20.18 9.62
C VAL A 124 -3.79 21.06 8.55
N LYS A 125 -3.16 22.18 8.15
CA LYS A 125 -3.68 23.00 7.03
C LYS A 125 -3.70 22.22 5.71
N VAL A 126 -2.71 21.35 5.48
CA VAL A 126 -2.68 20.48 4.32
C VAL A 126 -3.80 19.44 4.36
N LEU A 127 -4.02 18.80 5.52
CA LEU A 127 -5.13 17.85 5.71
C LEU A 127 -6.49 18.47 5.46
N LYS A 128 -6.70 19.72 5.92
CA LYS A 128 -7.95 20.44 5.71
C LYS A 128 -8.28 20.68 4.24
N GLN A 129 -7.30 20.70 3.33
CA GLN A 129 -7.55 20.79 1.88
C GLN A 129 -8.36 19.60 1.34
N LYS A 130 -8.33 18.45 2.05
CA LYS A 130 -9.10 17.24 1.73
C LYS A 130 -10.31 17.04 2.67
N GLY A 131 -10.75 18.09 3.35
CA GLY A 131 -11.95 18.07 4.19
C GLY A 131 -11.78 17.37 5.53
N ILE A 132 -10.54 17.18 6.00
CA ILE A 132 -10.25 16.67 7.35
C ILE A 132 -10.53 17.77 8.36
N GLN A 133 -11.28 17.46 9.44
CA GLN A 133 -11.72 18.42 10.48
C GLN A 133 -11.25 18.00 11.86
#